data_8eecbc1498304953dcd9aab12bd86fa6
#
_entry.id   8eecbc1498304953dcd9aab12bd86fa6
#
_cell.length_a   1.000
_cell.length_b   1.000
_cell.length_c   1.000
_cell.angle_alpha   90.00
_cell.angle_beta   90.00
_cell.angle_gamma   90.00
#
_symmetry.space_group_name_H-M   'P 1'
#
loop_
_entity.id
_entity.type
_entity.pdbx_description
1 polymer ?
#
loop_
_entity_poly.entity_id
_entity_poly.type
_entity_poly.pdbx_seq_one_letter_code
_entity_poly.pdbx_strand_id
1 'polypeptide(L)'
;MNRKMVAQLRGVVKFLLVAGALLVDFGSAENPCSGGPPVDTKPAECCATPMLVDGTIMMDCYKQYSEQTKKQLQMDGIPRGCCIAECAMNATMMYADGMLKRDDLSKMFMDAVKDKPEWMAVVRDATNACFELAEKKKDEIEAGAKLEPAFEGEKICHPVSGTVLRCMGMMMFAQCPPTVFKESENCNKLREYGSMCPMI
;
A
#
# COMPACT_ATOMS: atom_id res chain seq x y z
N MET A 1 -6.13 74.07 8.91
CA MET A 1 -6.26 72.63 8.74
C MET A 1 -7.58 72.40 8.01
N ASN A 2 -7.55 71.85 6.81
CA ASN A 2 -8.60 72.01 5.80
C ASN A 2 -9.68 70.87 6.00
N ARG A 3 -10.97 71.31 6.15
CA ARG A 3 -12.13 70.43 6.37
C ARG A 3 -12.32 69.34 5.29
N LYS A 4 -11.69 69.45 4.15
CA LYS A 4 -11.72 68.48 3.06
C LYS A 4 -10.80 67.21 3.32
N MET A 5 -9.81 67.34 4.20
CA MET A 5 -8.87 66.22 4.51
C MET A 5 -9.47 65.25 5.52
N VAL A 6 -10.40 65.70 6.36
CA VAL A 6 -11.06 64.83 7.38
C VAL A 6 -12.13 63.92 6.76
N ALA A 7 -12.73 64.36 5.62
CA ALA A 7 -13.76 63.53 4.97
C ALA A 7 -13.19 62.34 4.17
N GLN A 8 -11.95 62.47 3.64
CA GLN A 8 -11.29 61.36 2.93
C GLN A 8 -10.79 60.25 3.87
N LEU A 9 -10.39 60.62 5.09
CA LEU A 9 -9.96 59.58 6.08
C LEU A 9 -11.11 58.73 6.58
N ARG A 10 -12.36 59.24 6.60
CA ARG A 10 -13.53 58.46 7.03
C ARG A 10 -14.03 57.44 5.98
N GLY A 11 -13.70 57.63 4.71
CA GLY A 11 -14.04 56.71 3.62
C GLY A 11 -13.13 55.48 3.57
N VAL A 12 -11.85 55.64 3.89
CA VAL A 12 -10.85 54.57 3.82
C VAL A 12 -10.99 53.59 4.99
N VAL A 13 -11.40 54.09 6.17
CA VAL A 13 -11.60 53.23 7.36
C VAL A 13 -12.85 52.34 7.24
N LYS A 14 -13.87 52.74 6.45
CA LYS A 14 -15.07 51.93 6.23
C LYS A 14 -14.85 50.78 5.19
N PHE A 15 -13.84 50.90 4.32
CA PHE A 15 -13.55 49.86 3.33
C PHE A 15 -12.66 48.74 3.87
N LEU A 16 -11.94 48.98 4.98
CA LEU A 16 -11.04 48.00 5.59
C LEU A 16 -11.73 47.03 6.60
N LEU A 17 -13.03 47.28 6.92
CA LEU A 17 -13.77 46.43 7.86
C LEU A 17 -14.70 45.37 7.19
N VAL A 18 -14.76 45.31 5.86
CA VAL A 18 -15.58 44.33 5.14
C VAL A 18 -14.73 43.21 4.52
N ALA A 19 -13.37 43.34 4.53
CA ALA A 19 -12.45 42.33 3.98
C ALA A 19 -11.99 41.28 4.98
N GLY A 20 -12.61 41.22 6.19
CA GLY A 20 -12.15 40.40 7.30
C GLY A 20 -13.02 39.17 7.63
N ALA A 21 -13.87 38.66 6.75
CA ALA A 21 -14.76 37.56 7.07
C ALA A 21 -14.98 36.57 5.92
N LEU A 22 -13.90 36.21 5.22
CA LEU A 22 -13.84 34.95 4.49
C LEU A 22 -12.69 34.15 5.11
N LEU A 23 -12.84 33.78 6.38
CA LEU A 23 -12.22 32.57 6.90
C LEU A 23 -12.91 31.43 6.15
N VAL A 24 -12.35 31.06 4.99
CA VAL A 24 -12.59 29.75 4.41
C VAL A 24 -12.07 28.79 5.48
N ASP A 25 -12.98 28.16 6.22
CA ASP A 25 -12.68 26.94 6.95
C ASP A 25 -12.11 25.98 5.91
N PHE A 26 -10.78 25.91 5.82
CA PHE A 26 -10.11 24.73 5.31
C PHE A 26 -10.39 23.65 6.35
N GLY A 27 -11.58 23.04 6.26
CA GLY A 27 -11.86 21.80 6.91
C GLY A 27 -10.69 20.89 6.59
N SER A 28 -9.99 20.44 7.62
CA SER A 28 -8.96 19.41 7.50
C SER A 28 -9.60 18.28 6.69
N ALA A 29 -9.19 18.15 5.43
CA ALA A 29 -9.65 17.03 4.60
C ALA A 29 -9.21 15.77 5.36
N GLU A 30 -10.18 15.06 5.92
CA GLU A 30 -9.92 13.79 6.57
C GLU A 30 -9.14 12.93 5.57
N ASN A 31 -8.03 12.33 6.04
CA ASN A 31 -7.24 11.47 5.19
C ASN A 31 -8.15 10.35 4.66
N PRO A 32 -8.47 10.30 3.35
CA PRO A 32 -9.43 9.33 2.82
C PRO A 32 -9.02 7.87 3.07
N CYS A 33 -7.77 7.67 3.52
CA CYS A 33 -7.18 6.35 3.76
C CYS A 33 -7.27 5.92 5.24
N SER A 34 -7.76 6.76 6.15
CA SER A 34 -7.78 6.45 7.59
C SER A 34 -8.87 5.46 8.01
N GLY A 35 -9.94 5.30 7.22
CA GLY A 35 -11.11 4.49 7.55
C GLY A 35 -11.15 3.08 6.94
N GLY A 36 -10.10 2.66 6.22
CA GLY A 36 -10.16 1.43 5.43
C GLY A 36 -11.03 1.56 4.16
N PRO A 37 -11.13 0.52 3.35
CA PRO A 37 -11.92 0.57 2.12
C PRO A 37 -13.41 0.81 2.43
N PRO A 38 -14.10 1.63 1.61
CA PRO A 38 -15.47 2.06 1.88
C PRO A 38 -16.53 0.98 1.60
N VAL A 39 -16.09 -0.25 1.32
CA VAL A 39 -16.94 -1.39 0.97
C VAL A 39 -16.42 -2.68 1.56
N ASP A 40 -17.32 -3.59 1.91
CA ASP A 40 -17.00 -4.93 2.45
C ASP A 40 -16.61 -5.96 1.38
N THR A 41 -16.44 -5.52 0.14
CA THR A 41 -16.10 -6.39 -1.01
C THR A 41 -14.62 -6.72 -0.98
N LYS A 42 -14.29 -7.99 -1.16
CA LYS A 42 -12.89 -8.44 -1.19
C LYS A 42 -12.28 -8.24 -2.59
N PRO A 43 -10.98 -7.87 -2.70
CA PRO A 43 -10.31 -7.73 -4.00
C PRO A 43 -10.47 -8.96 -4.92
N ALA A 44 -10.40 -10.17 -4.36
CA ALA A 44 -10.55 -11.42 -5.11
C ALA A 44 -11.95 -11.63 -5.71
N GLU A 45 -12.98 -10.97 -5.19
CA GLU A 45 -14.34 -11.00 -5.75
C GLU A 45 -14.46 -10.11 -7.00
N CYS A 46 -13.58 -9.11 -7.09
CA CYS A 46 -13.56 -8.11 -8.17
C CYS A 46 -12.57 -8.45 -9.28
N CYS A 47 -11.46 -9.07 -8.93
CA CYS A 47 -10.37 -9.37 -9.85
C CYS A 47 -9.76 -10.73 -9.53
N ALA A 48 -9.84 -11.65 -10.46
CA ALA A 48 -9.22 -12.98 -10.36
C ALA A 48 -7.71 -12.87 -10.63
N THR A 49 -6.94 -12.34 -9.66
CA THR A 49 -5.49 -12.20 -9.78
C THR A 49 -4.80 -13.57 -9.80
N PRO A 50 -3.82 -13.80 -10.69
CA PRO A 50 -3.03 -15.01 -10.69
C PRO A 50 -2.16 -15.11 -9.44
N MET A 51 -1.98 -16.32 -8.93
CA MET A 51 -1.00 -16.58 -7.88
C MET A 51 0.41 -16.56 -8.48
N LEU A 52 1.28 -15.72 -7.93
CA LEU A 52 2.68 -15.57 -8.37
C LEU A 52 3.63 -16.53 -7.66
N VAL A 53 3.20 -17.09 -6.54
CA VAL A 53 3.90 -18.11 -5.77
C VAL A 53 3.00 -19.35 -5.68
N ASP A 54 3.59 -20.53 -5.70
CA ASP A 54 2.85 -21.78 -5.61
C ASP A 54 1.92 -21.82 -4.39
N GLY A 55 0.67 -22.21 -4.61
CA GLY A 55 -0.36 -22.19 -3.58
C GLY A 55 -0.08 -23.14 -2.42
N THR A 56 0.62 -24.25 -2.66
CA THR A 56 1.01 -25.20 -1.61
C THR A 56 2.04 -24.57 -0.69
N ILE A 57 3.06 -23.92 -1.25
CA ILE A 57 4.07 -23.17 -0.49
C ILE A 57 3.41 -22.09 0.37
N MET A 58 2.52 -21.29 -0.25
CA MET A 58 1.80 -20.24 0.47
C MET A 58 0.96 -20.78 1.62
N MET A 59 0.27 -21.92 1.39
CA MET A 59 -0.58 -22.55 2.41
C MET A 59 0.25 -23.09 3.57
N ASP A 60 1.39 -23.71 3.31
CA ASP A 60 2.25 -24.27 4.37
C ASP A 60 2.89 -23.13 5.20
N CYS A 61 3.35 -22.06 4.57
CA CYS A 61 3.82 -20.88 5.27
C CYS A 61 2.71 -20.20 6.09
N TYR A 62 1.48 -20.16 5.56
CA TYR A 62 0.32 -19.62 6.28
C TYR A 62 0.01 -20.47 7.53
N LYS A 63 -0.02 -21.79 7.43
CA LYS A 63 -0.22 -22.69 8.60
C LYS A 63 0.81 -22.43 9.70
N GLN A 64 2.06 -22.16 9.30
CA GLN A 64 3.16 -21.95 10.25
C GLN A 64 3.10 -20.60 10.96
N TYR A 65 2.69 -19.51 10.26
CA TYR A 65 2.84 -18.16 10.76
C TYR A 65 1.55 -17.33 10.89
N SER A 66 0.37 -17.92 10.59
CA SER A 66 -0.90 -17.16 10.61
C SER A 66 -1.23 -16.58 11.98
N GLU A 67 -0.99 -17.31 13.06
CA GLU A 67 -1.30 -16.83 14.42
C GLU A 67 -0.37 -15.68 14.83
N GLN A 68 0.91 -15.75 14.49
CA GLN A 68 1.83 -14.64 14.69
C GLN A 68 1.40 -13.42 13.89
N THR A 69 1.05 -13.60 12.61
CA THR A 69 0.61 -12.51 11.74
C THR A 69 -0.65 -11.83 12.27
N LYS A 70 -1.62 -12.58 12.78
CA LYS A 70 -2.82 -12.02 13.42
C LYS A 70 -2.49 -11.15 14.63
N LYS A 71 -1.55 -11.57 15.48
CA LYS A 71 -1.09 -10.78 16.63
C LYS A 71 -0.39 -9.49 16.17
N GLN A 72 0.49 -9.59 15.17
CA GLN A 72 1.21 -8.42 14.63
C GLN A 72 0.28 -7.37 14.01
N LEU A 73 -0.80 -7.79 13.34
CA LEU A 73 -1.80 -6.88 12.75
C LEU A 73 -2.58 -6.05 13.77
N GLN A 74 -2.55 -6.45 15.05
CA GLN A 74 -3.19 -5.72 16.15
C GLN A 74 -2.25 -4.74 16.84
N MET A 75 -1.02 -4.61 16.37
CA MET A 75 0.03 -3.79 16.98
C MET A 75 0.24 -2.51 16.18
N ASP A 76 0.39 -1.41 16.89
CA ASP A 76 0.82 -0.14 16.31
C ASP A 76 2.35 -0.05 16.25
N GLY A 77 2.86 0.85 15.40
CA GLY A 77 4.28 1.19 15.34
C GLY A 77 4.98 0.82 14.04
N ILE A 78 6.29 0.56 14.11
CA ILE A 78 7.10 0.22 12.93
C ILE A 78 6.61 -1.11 12.34
N PRO A 79 6.38 -1.18 11.01
CA PRO A 79 5.92 -2.40 10.37
C PRO A 79 6.88 -3.58 10.60
N ARG A 80 6.35 -4.67 11.14
CA ARG A 80 7.08 -5.90 11.36
C ARG A 80 7.10 -6.74 10.09
N GLY A 81 8.16 -7.53 9.91
CA GLY A 81 8.29 -8.41 8.75
C GLY A 81 7.20 -9.49 8.72
N CYS A 82 6.63 -9.70 7.54
CA CYS A 82 5.65 -10.76 7.31
C CYS A 82 6.35 -12.12 7.16
N CYS A 83 6.29 -12.95 8.19
CA CYS A 83 6.94 -14.25 8.20
C CYS A 83 6.33 -15.24 7.19
N ILE A 84 5.06 -15.09 6.81
CA ILE A 84 4.45 -15.86 5.72
C ILE A 84 5.16 -15.55 4.40
N ALA A 85 5.40 -14.27 4.12
CA ALA A 85 6.05 -13.84 2.89
C ALA A 85 7.53 -14.25 2.85
N GLU A 86 8.27 -14.08 3.96
CA GLU A 86 9.66 -14.52 4.05
C GLU A 86 9.78 -16.04 3.90
N CYS A 87 8.91 -16.82 4.54
CA CYS A 87 8.84 -18.26 4.39
C CYS A 87 8.65 -18.66 2.93
N ALA A 88 7.72 -18.06 2.22
CA ALA A 88 7.46 -18.33 0.81
C ALA A 88 8.66 -18.00 -0.09
N MET A 89 9.32 -16.88 0.16
CA MET A 89 10.52 -16.48 -0.58
C MET A 89 11.72 -17.41 -0.29
N ASN A 90 11.87 -17.88 0.95
CA ASN A 90 12.87 -18.87 1.32
C ASN A 90 12.59 -20.24 0.64
N ALA A 91 11.35 -20.71 0.68
CA ALA A 91 10.96 -22.00 0.08
C ALA A 91 11.17 -22.01 -1.45
N THR A 92 11.09 -20.85 -2.10
CA THR A 92 11.39 -20.68 -3.53
C THR A 92 12.84 -20.30 -3.80
N MET A 93 13.70 -20.19 -2.78
CA MET A 93 15.10 -19.74 -2.86
C MET A 93 15.27 -18.32 -3.43
N MET A 94 14.22 -17.50 -3.34
CA MET A 94 14.20 -16.11 -3.83
C MET A 94 14.70 -15.10 -2.80
N TYR A 95 14.98 -15.53 -1.57
CA TYR A 95 15.48 -14.70 -0.47
C TYR A 95 16.80 -15.25 0.06
N ALA A 96 17.76 -14.38 0.26
CA ALA A 96 19.04 -14.69 0.91
C ALA A 96 19.61 -13.43 1.58
N ASP A 97 20.14 -13.57 2.80
CA ASP A 97 20.89 -12.55 3.51
C ASP A 97 20.18 -11.18 3.59
N GLY A 98 18.90 -11.17 3.88
CA GLY A 98 18.11 -9.93 3.98
C GLY A 98 17.67 -9.35 2.64
N MET A 99 17.98 -10.00 1.52
CA MET A 99 17.70 -9.49 0.17
C MET A 99 16.87 -10.45 -0.66
N LEU A 100 16.03 -9.88 -1.54
CA LEU A 100 15.35 -10.63 -2.59
C LEU A 100 16.21 -10.66 -3.86
N LYS A 101 16.28 -11.82 -4.50
CA LYS A 101 16.95 -12.01 -5.80
C LYS A 101 16.05 -11.45 -6.90
N ARG A 102 16.20 -10.16 -7.22
CA ARG A 102 15.30 -9.42 -8.11
C ARG A 102 15.06 -10.11 -9.44
N ASP A 103 16.13 -10.51 -10.15
CA ASP A 103 16.03 -11.06 -11.50
C ASP A 103 15.36 -12.44 -11.49
N ASP A 104 15.73 -13.30 -10.54
CA ASP A 104 15.13 -14.62 -10.37
C ASP A 104 13.65 -14.52 -9.99
N LEU A 105 13.32 -13.60 -9.08
CA LEU A 105 11.94 -13.36 -8.64
C LEU A 105 11.09 -12.78 -9.78
N SER A 106 11.64 -11.86 -10.56
CA SER A 106 10.99 -11.31 -11.76
C SER A 106 10.69 -12.41 -12.77
N LYS A 107 11.64 -13.30 -13.01
CA LYS A 107 11.45 -14.46 -13.88
C LYS A 107 10.37 -15.39 -13.34
N MET A 108 10.41 -15.73 -12.06
CA MET A 108 9.39 -16.59 -11.42
C MET A 108 7.98 -16.00 -11.56
N PHE A 109 7.81 -14.71 -11.35
CA PHE A 109 6.54 -14.03 -11.50
C PHE A 109 6.05 -14.02 -12.96
N MET A 110 6.94 -13.77 -13.91
CA MET A 110 6.60 -13.83 -15.33
C MET A 110 6.24 -15.26 -15.78
N ASP A 111 6.95 -16.28 -15.28
CA ASP A 111 6.64 -17.68 -15.55
C ASP A 111 5.26 -18.09 -14.99
N ALA A 112 4.85 -17.53 -13.85
CA ALA A 112 3.53 -17.76 -13.26
C ALA A 112 2.36 -17.22 -14.10
N VAL A 113 2.63 -16.29 -15.02
CA VAL A 113 1.60 -15.67 -15.90
C VAL A 113 1.85 -15.92 -17.38
N LYS A 114 2.79 -16.81 -17.76
CA LYS A 114 3.17 -17.07 -19.15
C LYS A 114 1.98 -17.45 -20.06
N ASP A 115 0.99 -18.14 -19.50
CA ASP A 115 -0.22 -18.58 -20.19
C ASP A 115 -1.41 -17.60 -20.02
N LYS A 116 -1.15 -16.37 -19.51
CA LYS A 116 -2.11 -15.32 -19.23
C LYS A 116 -1.62 -13.99 -19.81
N PRO A 117 -1.69 -13.82 -21.14
CA PRO A 117 -1.10 -12.68 -21.83
C PRO A 117 -1.60 -11.32 -21.32
N GLU A 118 -2.86 -11.26 -20.86
CA GLU A 118 -3.47 -10.07 -20.27
C GLU A 118 -2.77 -9.60 -18.98
N TRP A 119 -2.06 -10.51 -18.29
CA TRP A 119 -1.35 -10.22 -17.05
C TRP A 119 0.14 -9.90 -17.23
N MET A 120 0.73 -10.25 -18.36
CA MET A 120 2.19 -10.14 -18.54
C MET A 120 2.72 -8.72 -18.35
N ALA A 121 2.04 -7.72 -18.94
CA ALA A 121 2.44 -6.32 -18.78
C ALA A 121 2.23 -5.85 -17.33
N VAL A 122 1.09 -6.18 -16.74
CA VAL A 122 0.75 -5.81 -15.34
C VAL A 122 1.78 -6.37 -14.37
N VAL A 123 2.12 -7.65 -14.47
CA VAL A 123 3.07 -8.31 -13.55
C VAL A 123 4.48 -7.74 -13.71
N ARG A 124 4.95 -7.52 -14.94
CA ARG A 124 6.25 -6.91 -15.19
C ARG A 124 6.35 -5.50 -14.58
N ASP A 125 5.36 -4.67 -14.86
CA ASP A 125 5.37 -3.27 -14.43
C ASP A 125 5.20 -3.16 -12.91
N ALA A 126 4.34 -3.99 -12.32
CA ALA A 126 4.19 -4.12 -10.87
C ALA A 126 5.49 -4.59 -10.22
N THR A 127 6.18 -5.60 -10.78
CA THR A 127 7.45 -6.08 -10.24
C THR A 127 8.48 -4.96 -10.17
N ASN A 128 8.65 -4.18 -11.24
CA ASN A 128 9.59 -3.07 -11.25
C ASN A 128 9.23 -2.01 -10.19
N ALA A 129 7.97 -1.59 -10.16
CA ALA A 129 7.50 -0.58 -9.20
C ALA A 129 7.66 -1.04 -7.74
N CYS A 130 7.40 -2.33 -7.45
CA CYS A 130 7.48 -2.86 -6.09
C CYS A 130 8.93 -3.02 -5.60
N PHE A 131 9.88 -3.34 -6.48
CA PHE A 131 11.30 -3.30 -6.14
C PHE A 131 11.81 -1.87 -5.93
N GLU A 132 11.39 -0.91 -6.77
CA GLU A 132 11.70 0.51 -6.55
C GLU A 132 11.13 1.04 -5.23
N LEU A 133 9.92 0.62 -4.86
CA LEU A 133 9.32 0.95 -3.58
C LEU A 133 10.12 0.38 -2.41
N ALA A 134 10.53 -0.90 -2.49
CA ALA A 134 11.35 -1.52 -1.46
C ALA A 134 12.69 -0.80 -1.27
N GLU A 135 13.31 -0.35 -2.36
CA GLU A 135 14.53 0.45 -2.30
C GLU A 135 14.30 1.84 -1.66
N LYS A 136 13.22 2.51 -2.03
CA LYS A 136 12.84 3.80 -1.41
C LYS A 136 12.55 3.68 0.08
N LYS A 137 12.06 2.52 0.53
CA LYS A 137 11.74 2.22 1.92
C LYS A 137 12.83 1.46 2.67
N LYS A 138 14.04 1.39 2.12
CA LYS A 138 15.14 0.61 2.65
C LYS A 138 15.39 0.86 4.13
N ASP A 139 15.45 2.10 4.57
CA ASP A 139 15.73 2.45 5.97
C ASP A 139 14.61 1.97 6.91
N GLU A 140 13.35 2.05 6.47
CA GLU A 140 12.19 1.54 7.22
C GLU A 140 12.22 -0.01 7.29
N ILE A 141 12.54 -0.67 6.19
CA ILE A 141 12.70 -2.12 6.09
C ILE A 141 13.82 -2.60 7.02
N GLU A 142 14.97 -1.95 6.99
CA GLU A 142 16.11 -2.28 7.86
C GLU A 142 15.83 -2.02 9.36
N ALA A 143 15.05 -0.99 9.66
CA ALA A 143 14.59 -0.73 11.02
C ALA A 143 13.65 -1.84 11.51
N GLY A 144 12.71 -2.26 10.66
CA GLY A 144 11.81 -3.37 10.96
C GLY A 144 12.49 -4.72 11.16
N ALA A 145 13.59 -4.96 10.44
CA ALA A 145 14.40 -6.17 10.60
C ALA A 145 15.17 -6.26 11.93
N LYS A 146 15.36 -5.13 12.62
CA LYS A 146 16.09 -5.01 13.89
C LYS A 146 15.20 -4.92 15.12
N LEU A 147 13.88 -5.04 14.95
CA LEU A 147 12.95 -5.00 16.07
C LEU A 147 13.15 -6.19 17.00
N GLU A 148 12.99 -5.93 18.29
CA GLU A 148 12.92 -7.00 19.29
C GLU A 148 11.53 -7.68 19.26
N PRO A 149 11.43 -8.95 19.66
CA PRO A 149 10.15 -9.62 19.82
C PRO A 149 9.21 -8.83 20.75
N ALA A 150 7.99 -8.60 20.33
CA ALA A 150 6.98 -7.88 21.11
C ALA A 150 6.14 -8.83 21.99
N PHE A 151 6.18 -10.12 21.71
CA PHE A 151 5.52 -11.15 22.51
C PHE A 151 6.34 -12.45 22.50
N GLU A 152 6.10 -13.29 23.49
CA GLU A 152 6.78 -14.57 23.61
C GLU A 152 6.55 -15.46 22.39
N GLY A 153 7.62 -16.02 21.82
CA GLY A 153 7.61 -16.88 20.64
C GLY A 153 7.46 -16.14 19.31
N GLU A 154 7.51 -14.81 19.29
CA GLU A 154 7.55 -14.06 18.03
C GLU A 154 8.88 -14.31 17.31
N LYS A 155 8.80 -14.75 16.05
CA LYS A 155 9.93 -14.74 15.13
C LYS A 155 10.02 -13.37 14.46
N ILE A 156 11.18 -12.75 14.51
CA ILE A 156 11.45 -11.54 13.72
C ILE A 156 11.81 -11.96 12.30
N CYS A 157 11.01 -11.53 11.35
CA CYS A 157 11.21 -11.77 9.93
C CYS A 157 11.55 -10.45 9.22
N HIS A 158 12.35 -10.55 8.17
CA HIS A 158 12.76 -9.36 7.43
C HIS A 158 11.59 -8.78 6.62
N PRO A 159 11.30 -7.45 6.70
CA PRO A 159 10.12 -6.88 6.07
C PRO A 159 10.11 -6.89 4.54
N VAL A 160 11.26 -7.02 3.87
CA VAL A 160 11.39 -6.86 2.41
C VAL A 160 10.46 -7.79 1.62
N SER A 161 10.35 -9.06 2.02
CA SER A 161 9.49 -10.04 1.34
C SER A 161 8.01 -9.64 1.41
N GLY A 162 7.57 -9.22 2.59
CA GLY A 162 6.22 -8.72 2.82
C GLY A 162 5.93 -7.44 2.03
N THR A 163 6.88 -6.52 2.02
CA THR A 163 6.78 -5.26 1.27
C THR A 163 6.58 -5.51 -0.22
N VAL A 164 7.41 -6.36 -0.83
CA VAL A 164 7.32 -6.64 -2.27
C VAL A 164 6.04 -7.41 -2.59
N LEU A 165 5.72 -8.51 -1.90
CA LEU A 165 4.54 -9.32 -2.21
C LEU A 165 3.23 -8.56 -1.99
N ARG A 166 3.15 -7.75 -0.93
CA ARG A 166 1.99 -6.90 -0.67
C ARG A 166 1.80 -5.86 -1.76
N CYS A 167 2.88 -5.15 -2.13
CA CYS A 167 2.88 -4.22 -3.23
C CYS A 167 2.43 -4.90 -4.54
N MET A 168 2.94 -6.08 -4.86
CA MET A 168 2.53 -6.86 -6.03
C MET A 168 1.02 -7.11 -6.04
N GLY A 169 0.47 -7.62 -4.93
CA GLY A 169 -0.98 -7.88 -4.82
C GLY A 169 -1.82 -6.63 -5.08
N MET A 170 -1.40 -5.50 -4.54
CA MET A 170 -2.09 -4.21 -4.71
C MET A 170 -2.00 -3.66 -6.12
N MET A 171 -0.80 -3.65 -6.70
CA MET A 171 -0.59 -3.19 -8.07
C MET A 171 -1.36 -4.03 -9.09
N MET A 172 -1.36 -5.35 -8.91
CA MET A 172 -2.12 -6.27 -9.75
C MET A 172 -3.63 -6.04 -9.62
N PHE A 173 -4.14 -5.77 -8.43
CA PHE A 173 -5.55 -5.43 -8.25
C PHE A 173 -5.89 -4.08 -8.88
N ALA A 174 -5.11 -3.05 -8.64
CA ALA A 174 -5.32 -1.70 -9.20
C ALA A 174 -5.28 -1.70 -10.73
N GLN A 175 -4.38 -2.49 -11.32
CA GLN A 175 -4.20 -2.63 -12.77
C GLN A 175 -4.87 -3.90 -13.32
N CYS A 176 -5.89 -4.41 -12.65
CA CYS A 176 -6.61 -5.60 -13.10
C CYS A 176 -7.10 -5.44 -14.55
N PRO A 177 -6.73 -6.38 -15.44
CA PRO A 177 -7.13 -6.29 -16.84
C PRO A 177 -8.65 -6.24 -17.00
N PRO A 178 -9.19 -5.40 -17.89
CA PRO A 178 -10.65 -5.26 -18.10
C PRO A 178 -11.35 -6.58 -18.42
N THR A 179 -10.63 -7.53 -19.03
CA THR A 179 -11.17 -8.85 -19.41
C THR A 179 -11.45 -9.77 -18.22
N VAL A 180 -10.84 -9.50 -17.06
CA VAL A 180 -11.01 -10.30 -15.83
C VAL A 180 -11.56 -9.50 -14.66
N PHE A 181 -11.67 -8.18 -14.79
CA PHE A 181 -12.25 -7.32 -13.77
C PHE A 181 -13.78 -7.39 -13.80
N LYS A 182 -14.39 -7.61 -12.65
CA LYS A 182 -15.84 -7.58 -12.49
C LYS A 182 -16.33 -6.15 -12.29
N GLU A 183 -16.94 -5.58 -13.33
CA GLU A 183 -17.58 -4.28 -13.25
C GLU A 183 -18.76 -4.32 -12.26
N SER A 184 -18.62 -3.63 -11.14
CA SER A 184 -19.69 -3.35 -10.18
C SER A 184 -19.36 -2.07 -9.42
N GLU A 185 -20.36 -1.42 -8.83
CA GLU A 185 -20.17 -0.20 -8.04
C GLU A 185 -19.15 -0.42 -6.91
N ASN A 186 -19.28 -1.52 -6.16
CA ASN A 186 -18.39 -1.85 -5.06
C ASN A 186 -16.97 -2.14 -5.54
N CYS A 187 -16.82 -2.88 -6.64
CA CYS A 187 -15.49 -3.17 -7.18
C CYS A 187 -14.80 -1.91 -7.72
N ASN A 188 -15.55 -1.00 -8.33
CA ASN A 188 -15.01 0.28 -8.79
C ASN A 188 -14.58 1.17 -7.62
N LYS A 189 -15.40 1.28 -6.56
CA LYS A 189 -15.03 1.99 -5.32
C LYS A 189 -13.78 1.40 -4.66
N LEU A 190 -13.69 0.07 -4.61
CA LEU A 190 -12.53 -0.62 -4.03
C LEU A 190 -11.26 -0.37 -4.84
N ARG A 191 -11.34 -0.40 -6.18
CA ARG A 191 -10.20 -0.11 -7.06
C ARG A 191 -9.76 1.35 -6.96
N GLU A 192 -10.70 2.28 -6.91
CA GLU A 192 -10.43 3.70 -6.70
C GLU A 192 -9.75 3.94 -5.35
N TYR A 193 -10.29 3.37 -4.27
CA TYR A 193 -9.66 3.41 -2.94
C TYR A 193 -8.23 2.86 -2.99
N GLY A 194 -8.00 1.70 -3.58
CA GLY A 194 -6.67 1.09 -3.68
C GLY A 194 -5.67 1.92 -4.49
N SER A 195 -6.14 2.74 -5.45
CA SER A 195 -5.29 3.65 -6.22
C SER A 195 -4.91 4.91 -5.45
N MET A 196 -5.79 5.40 -4.57
CA MET A 196 -5.57 6.59 -3.73
C MET A 196 -4.83 6.26 -2.43
N CYS A 197 -5.10 5.08 -1.88
CA CYS A 197 -4.63 4.65 -0.57
C CYS A 197 -3.74 3.42 -0.70
N PRO A 198 -2.49 3.58 -1.13
CA PRO A 198 -1.56 2.48 -1.14
C PRO A 198 -1.39 1.99 0.29
N MET A 199 -1.90 0.80 0.59
CA MET A 199 -1.73 0.15 1.89
C MET A 199 -0.29 -0.36 2.03
N ILE A 200 0.59 0.60 2.30
CA ILE A 200 2.02 0.33 2.48
C ILE A 200 2.35 0.41 3.95
#